data_485d368c1839fec88f9670d3f8f51e51
#
_entry.id   485d368c1839fec88f9670d3f8f51e51
#
_cell.length_a   1.000
_cell.length_b   1.000
_cell.length_c   1.000
_cell.angle_alpha   90.00
_cell.angle_beta   90.00
_cell.angle_gamma   90.00
#
_symmetry.space_group_name_H-M   'P 1'
#
loop_
_entity.id
_entity.type
_entity.pdbx_description
1 polymer ?
#
loop_
_entity_poly.entity_id
_entity_poly.type
_entity_poly.pdbx_seq_one_letter_code
_entity_poly.pdbx_strand_id
1 'polypeptide(L)'
;MTSEDRMLSTMPACHSNFQLAALTPVLTARATLIVVEKYSASRFWSQIRQYRATLAQCVAMMLRTLMLQPVDPDEKDHCLRDMLYFLPVSAREKEAFEERYGVRIMNTYGSTESVGWVLTDPPTGERNWPSIGRVGLGYEAKIVDDEGNELPAGKVGEICVKGVPGRSIMLGYLGNEAATAHALSSDGWLRMGDNRYYDENGWFFFFDRKSNMIKRSGENISTTEIEGILEEHHDIKEAAVIGVPDPIRDQ
;
A
#
# COMPACT_ATOMS: atom_id res chain seq x y z
N MET A 1 -13.78 -6.84 -9.89
CA MET A 1 -14.17 -5.85 -10.93
C MET A 1 -14.93 -6.56 -12.04
N THR A 2 -15.98 -5.96 -12.58
CA THR A 2 -16.82 -6.46 -13.68
C THR A 2 -16.98 -5.37 -14.73
N SER A 3 -17.60 -5.69 -15.88
CA SER A 3 -17.86 -4.70 -16.94
C SER A 3 -18.79 -3.55 -16.52
N GLU A 4 -19.57 -3.73 -15.46
CA GLU A 4 -20.47 -2.72 -14.92
C GLU A 4 -19.76 -1.72 -14.01
N ASP A 5 -18.49 -1.98 -13.68
CA ASP A 5 -17.73 -1.12 -12.78
C ASP A 5 -17.24 0.15 -13.47
N ARG A 6 -17.15 1.19 -12.65
CA ARG A 6 -16.69 2.53 -13.03
C ARG A 6 -15.59 2.93 -12.06
N MET A 7 -14.33 2.85 -12.51
CA MET A 7 -13.15 3.16 -11.70
C MET A 7 -12.75 4.62 -11.88
N LEU A 8 -12.80 5.41 -10.82
CA LEU A 8 -12.28 6.76 -10.81
C LEU A 8 -10.83 6.77 -10.35
N SER A 9 -9.95 7.35 -11.15
CA SER A 9 -8.54 7.53 -10.82
C SER A 9 -8.12 8.99 -10.98
N THR A 10 -7.45 9.50 -9.95
CA THR A 10 -6.80 10.81 -9.92
C THR A 10 -5.27 10.67 -9.92
N MET A 11 -4.77 9.43 -10.09
CA MET A 11 -3.34 9.15 -10.09
C MET A 11 -2.71 9.61 -11.40
N PRO A 12 -1.45 10.09 -11.36
CA PRO A 12 -0.73 10.47 -12.58
C PRO A 12 -0.62 9.30 -13.56
N ALA A 13 -0.97 9.54 -14.82
CA ALA A 13 -0.99 8.49 -15.86
C ALA A 13 0.38 7.86 -16.15
N CYS A 14 1.47 8.56 -15.84
CA CYS A 14 2.84 8.05 -15.95
C CYS A 14 3.25 7.12 -14.80
N HIS A 15 2.49 7.08 -13.70
CA HIS A 15 2.82 6.28 -12.54
C HIS A 15 2.25 4.86 -12.64
N SER A 16 2.99 3.88 -12.14
CA SER A 16 2.58 2.47 -12.10
C SER A 16 1.22 2.27 -11.41
N ASN A 17 0.93 3.05 -10.39
CA ASN A 17 -0.35 3.00 -9.70
C ASN A 17 -1.54 3.28 -10.65
N PHE A 18 -1.45 4.26 -11.56
CA PHE A 18 -2.47 4.45 -12.57
C PHE A 18 -2.50 3.30 -13.59
N GLN A 19 -1.33 2.96 -14.13
CA GLN A 19 -1.22 2.00 -15.24
C GLN A 19 -1.62 0.59 -14.84
N LEU A 20 -1.11 0.12 -13.70
CA LEU A 20 -1.26 -1.27 -13.25
C LEU A 20 -2.44 -1.46 -12.30
N ALA A 21 -2.78 -0.44 -11.51
CA ALA A 21 -3.81 -0.55 -10.49
C ALA A 21 -5.18 0.02 -10.89
N ALA A 22 -5.25 0.84 -11.95
CA ALA A 22 -6.50 1.34 -12.50
C ALA A 22 -6.72 0.91 -13.96
N LEU A 23 -5.83 1.29 -14.88
CA LEU A 23 -6.02 1.08 -16.30
C LEU A 23 -6.08 -0.41 -16.67
N THR A 24 -5.10 -1.21 -16.25
CA THR A 24 -5.02 -2.63 -16.62
C THR A 24 -6.23 -3.43 -16.12
N PRO A 25 -6.66 -3.35 -14.85
CA PRO A 25 -7.85 -4.06 -14.38
C PRO A 25 -9.13 -3.62 -15.11
N VAL A 26 -9.27 -2.31 -15.40
CA VAL A 26 -10.44 -1.79 -16.13
C VAL A 26 -10.49 -2.34 -17.55
N LEU A 27 -9.37 -2.35 -18.28
CA LEU A 27 -9.30 -2.93 -19.63
C LEU A 27 -9.60 -4.44 -19.61
N THR A 28 -9.03 -5.15 -18.64
CA THR A 28 -9.25 -6.60 -18.50
C THR A 28 -10.71 -6.94 -18.21
N ALA A 29 -11.36 -6.17 -17.35
CA ALA A 29 -12.77 -6.35 -17.00
C ALA A 29 -13.75 -5.75 -18.02
N ARG A 30 -13.27 -5.01 -19.02
CA ARG A 30 -14.08 -4.19 -19.94
C ARG A 30 -14.96 -3.18 -19.20
N ALA A 31 -14.45 -2.66 -18.10
CA ALA A 31 -15.10 -1.68 -17.25
C ALA A 31 -14.90 -0.25 -17.77
N THR A 32 -15.46 0.74 -17.10
CA THR A 32 -15.26 2.16 -17.44
C THR A 32 -14.13 2.76 -16.59
N LEU A 33 -13.15 3.40 -17.22
CA LEU A 33 -12.16 4.23 -16.54
C LEU A 33 -12.57 5.70 -16.60
N ILE A 34 -12.65 6.34 -15.43
CA ILE A 34 -12.90 7.77 -15.27
C ILE A 34 -11.58 8.42 -14.87
N VAL A 35 -10.97 9.14 -15.80
CA VAL A 35 -9.70 9.84 -15.57
C VAL A 35 -10.00 11.28 -15.19
N VAL A 36 -9.54 11.68 -14.01
CA VAL A 36 -9.62 13.04 -13.52
C VAL A 36 -8.25 13.68 -13.63
N GLU A 37 -8.18 14.84 -14.28
CA GLU A 37 -6.93 15.54 -14.57
C GLU A 37 -6.09 15.83 -13.32
N LYS A 38 -6.77 16.23 -12.23
CA LYS A 38 -6.12 16.58 -10.97
C LYS A 38 -7.00 16.27 -9.78
N TYR A 39 -6.41 15.68 -8.76
CA TYR A 39 -7.06 15.50 -7.46
C TYR A 39 -7.46 16.84 -6.83
N SER A 40 -8.67 16.87 -6.28
CA SER A 40 -9.18 17.99 -5.48
C SER A 40 -10.09 17.44 -4.39
N ALA A 41 -9.71 17.63 -3.13
CA ALA A 41 -10.51 17.15 -2.00
C ALA A 41 -11.94 17.70 -2.00
N SER A 42 -12.11 18.99 -2.33
CA SER A 42 -13.43 19.63 -2.38
C SER A 42 -14.34 19.16 -3.53
N ARG A 43 -13.76 18.57 -4.60
CA ARG A 43 -14.52 18.09 -5.75
C ARG A 43 -14.63 16.58 -5.82
N PHE A 44 -13.89 15.84 -5.02
CA PHE A 44 -13.80 14.38 -5.12
C PHE A 44 -15.17 13.71 -5.03
N TRP A 45 -15.94 13.97 -3.99
CA TRP A 45 -17.25 13.35 -3.79
C TRP A 45 -18.28 13.77 -4.83
N SER A 46 -18.27 15.04 -5.26
CA SER A 46 -19.12 15.47 -6.37
C SER A 46 -18.79 14.75 -7.68
N GLN A 47 -17.51 14.47 -7.95
CA GLN A 47 -17.09 13.69 -9.11
C GLN A 47 -17.50 12.21 -8.97
N ILE A 48 -17.35 11.60 -7.78
CA ILE A 48 -17.82 10.22 -7.51
C ILE A 48 -19.32 10.11 -7.83
N ARG A 49 -20.15 11.05 -7.36
CA ARG A 49 -21.59 11.09 -7.63
C ARG A 49 -21.88 11.31 -9.12
N GLN A 50 -21.32 12.36 -9.69
CA GLN A 50 -21.53 12.75 -11.09
C GLN A 50 -21.25 11.62 -12.06
N TYR A 51 -20.13 10.94 -11.88
CA TYR A 51 -19.72 9.86 -12.77
C TYR A 51 -20.19 8.49 -12.31
N ARG A 52 -20.92 8.40 -11.19
CA ARG A 52 -21.41 7.15 -10.61
C ARG A 52 -20.27 6.12 -10.45
N ALA A 53 -19.14 6.56 -9.92
CA ALA A 53 -18.01 5.70 -9.70
C ALA A 53 -18.35 4.61 -8.66
N THR A 54 -17.96 3.37 -8.97
CA THR A 54 -18.16 2.20 -8.08
C THR A 54 -16.88 1.81 -7.37
N LEU A 55 -15.74 2.21 -7.93
CA LEU A 55 -14.40 1.99 -7.39
C LEU A 55 -13.57 3.27 -7.50
N ALA A 56 -12.65 3.48 -6.58
CA ALA A 56 -11.67 4.57 -6.65
C ALA A 56 -10.33 4.15 -6.07
N GLN A 57 -9.31 4.98 -6.27
CA GLN A 57 -8.00 4.85 -5.63
C GLN A 57 -7.77 6.02 -4.69
N CYS A 58 -7.08 5.79 -3.58
CA CYS A 58 -6.58 6.85 -2.73
C CYS A 58 -5.21 6.53 -2.13
N VAL A 59 -4.55 7.57 -1.67
CA VAL A 59 -3.35 7.51 -0.85
C VAL A 59 -3.62 8.23 0.49
N ALA A 60 -2.77 8.04 1.50
CA ALA A 60 -2.99 8.60 2.84
C ALA A 60 -3.31 10.10 2.83
N MET A 61 -2.58 10.89 2.04
CA MET A 61 -2.82 12.32 1.88
C MET A 61 -4.24 12.63 1.37
N MET A 62 -4.74 11.84 0.42
CA MET A 62 -6.10 12.03 -0.09
C MET A 62 -7.14 11.72 0.97
N LEU A 63 -6.99 10.60 1.69
CA LEU A 63 -7.86 10.22 2.79
C LEU A 63 -7.93 11.34 3.85
N ARG A 64 -6.78 11.81 4.32
CA ARG A 64 -6.69 12.88 5.32
C ARG A 64 -7.30 14.19 4.84
N THR A 65 -7.03 14.61 3.61
CA THR A 65 -7.60 15.86 3.06
C THR A 65 -9.09 15.77 2.77
N LEU A 66 -9.64 14.60 2.46
CA LEU A 66 -11.08 14.36 2.37
C LEU A 66 -11.74 14.50 3.75
N MET A 67 -11.12 13.95 4.80
CA MET A 67 -11.63 14.07 6.17
C MET A 67 -11.66 15.53 6.68
N LEU A 68 -10.82 16.41 6.16
CA LEU A 68 -10.80 17.84 6.49
C LEU A 68 -11.91 18.64 5.78
N GLN A 69 -12.63 18.05 4.81
CA GLN A 69 -13.71 18.77 4.14
C GLN A 69 -14.93 18.97 5.06
N PRO A 70 -15.69 20.07 4.90
CA PRO A 70 -16.95 20.24 5.60
C PRO A 70 -17.86 19.02 5.39
N VAL A 71 -18.64 18.67 6.41
CA VAL A 71 -19.64 17.59 6.29
C VAL A 71 -20.73 18.01 5.32
N ASP A 72 -20.99 17.16 4.32
CA ASP A 72 -22.05 17.31 3.33
C ASP A 72 -23.18 16.33 3.69
N PRO A 73 -24.44 16.74 3.82
CA PRO A 73 -25.56 15.84 4.07
C PRO A 73 -25.65 14.68 3.08
N ASP A 74 -25.22 14.90 1.85
CA ASP A 74 -25.29 13.93 0.75
C ASP A 74 -23.97 13.15 0.56
N GLU A 75 -23.01 13.24 1.49
CA GLU A 75 -21.67 12.61 1.32
C GLU A 75 -21.72 11.09 1.25
N LYS A 76 -22.81 10.45 1.68
CA LYS A 76 -23.05 9.00 1.55
C LYS A 76 -23.94 8.63 0.35
N ASP A 77 -24.51 9.61 -0.36
CA ASP A 77 -25.33 9.35 -1.55
C ASP A 77 -24.46 9.10 -2.78
N HIS A 78 -23.90 7.90 -2.89
CA HIS A 78 -23.04 7.49 -4.00
C HIS A 78 -23.04 5.97 -4.22
N CYS A 79 -22.47 5.53 -5.34
CA CYS A 79 -22.33 4.11 -5.71
C CYS A 79 -20.94 3.52 -5.36
N LEU A 80 -20.05 4.29 -4.74
CA LEU A 80 -18.70 3.85 -4.43
C LEU A 80 -18.76 2.78 -3.34
N ARG A 81 -18.30 1.57 -3.64
CA ARG A 81 -18.31 0.44 -2.68
C ARG A 81 -16.94 0.17 -2.05
N ASP A 82 -15.86 0.31 -2.85
CA ASP A 82 -14.52 0.04 -2.38
C ASP A 82 -13.55 1.13 -2.87
N MET A 83 -12.61 1.49 -2.01
CA MET A 83 -11.50 2.38 -2.32
C MET A 83 -10.20 1.64 -2.13
N LEU A 84 -9.46 1.47 -3.21
CA LEU A 84 -8.12 0.88 -3.20
C LEU A 84 -7.15 1.86 -2.55
N TYR A 85 -6.47 1.39 -1.53
CA TYR A 85 -5.67 2.23 -0.68
C TYR A 85 -4.20 1.77 -0.68
N PHE A 86 -3.30 2.73 -0.67
CA PHE A 86 -1.86 2.55 -0.69
C PHE A 86 -1.23 3.41 0.40
N LEU A 87 -0.31 2.88 1.14
CA LEU A 87 0.39 3.50 2.27
C LEU A 87 -0.38 3.44 3.61
N PRO A 88 0.33 3.47 4.74
CA PRO A 88 -0.29 3.23 6.05
C PRO A 88 -1.21 4.38 6.48
N VAL A 89 -2.37 3.99 7.03
CA VAL A 89 -3.21 4.83 7.89
C VAL A 89 -3.45 4.10 9.19
N SER A 90 -3.68 4.83 10.26
CA SER A 90 -4.07 4.25 11.54
C SER A 90 -5.46 3.60 11.47
N ALA A 91 -5.74 2.67 12.39
CA ALA A 91 -7.07 2.06 12.51
C ALA A 91 -8.15 3.12 12.73
N ARG A 92 -7.87 4.12 13.57
CA ARG A 92 -8.77 5.24 13.84
C ARG A 92 -9.10 6.07 12.59
N GLU A 93 -8.09 6.40 11.76
CA GLU A 93 -8.31 7.12 10.51
C GLU A 93 -9.17 6.31 9.54
N LYS A 94 -8.89 5.02 9.43
CA LYS A 94 -9.67 4.09 8.59
C LYS A 94 -11.13 4.02 9.04
N GLU A 95 -11.35 3.73 10.31
CA GLU A 95 -12.70 3.61 10.88
C GLU A 95 -13.50 4.90 10.72
N ALA A 96 -12.89 6.05 11.05
CA ALA A 96 -13.53 7.35 10.90
C ALA A 96 -13.89 7.65 9.43
N PHE A 97 -13.04 7.28 8.48
CA PHE A 97 -13.30 7.46 7.05
C PHE A 97 -14.44 6.54 6.57
N GLU A 98 -14.39 5.26 6.90
CA GLU A 98 -15.41 4.29 6.52
C GLU A 98 -16.78 4.62 7.14
N GLU A 99 -16.79 5.07 8.40
CA GLU A 99 -18.02 5.53 9.06
C GLU A 99 -18.59 6.78 8.40
N ARG A 100 -17.73 7.78 8.14
CA ARG A 100 -18.17 9.03 7.54
C ARG A 100 -18.76 8.85 6.15
N TYR A 101 -18.07 8.13 5.29
CA TYR A 101 -18.42 8.05 3.88
C TYR A 101 -19.17 6.76 3.47
N GLY A 102 -19.21 5.74 4.32
CA GLY A 102 -19.86 4.47 4.00
C GLY A 102 -19.10 3.65 2.94
N VAL A 103 -17.81 3.87 2.77
CA VAL A 103 -16.96 3.21 1.75
C VAL A 103 -15.94 2.34 2.44
N ARG A 104 -15.75 1.12 1.97
CA ARG A 104 -14.71 0.23 2.47
C ARG A 104 -13.35 0.56 1.85
N ILE A 105 -12.33 0.59 2.70
CA ILE A 105 -10.95 0.72 2.25
C ILE A 105 -10.35 -0.67 2.08
N MET A 106 -9.73 -0.91 0.92
CA MET A 106 -8.99 -2.13 0.61
C MET A 106 -7.50 -1.82 0.58
N ASN A 107 -6.76 -2.45 1.47
CA ASN A 107 -5.31 -2.30 1.50
C ASN A 107 -4.66 -3.10 0.37
N THR A 108 -3.63 -2.53 -0.23
CA THR A 108 -2.84 -3.16 -1.30
C THR A 108 -1.38 -2.77 -1.16
N TYR A 109 -0.49 -3.68 -1.52
CA TYR A 109 0.94 -3.47 -1.48
C TYR A 109 1.62 -4.02 -2.74
N GLY A 110 2.55 -3.26 -3.25
CA GLY A 110 3.39 -3.60 -4.41
C GLY A 110 4.29 -2.45 -4.79
N SER A 111 5.09 -2.66 -5.80
CA SER A 111 6.00 -1.64 -6.35
C SER A 111 5.94 -1.62 -7.88
N THR A 112 6.66 -0.71 -8.50
CA THR A 112 6.82 -0.68 -9.96
C THR A 112 7.51 -1.95 -10.45
N GLU A 113 8.49 -2.42 -9.71
CA GLU A 113 9.28 -3.62 -10.01
C GLU A 113 8.45 -4.91 -9.91
N SER A 114 7.44 -4.94 -9.05
CA SER A 114 6.54 -6.08 -8.91
C SER A 114 5.35 -6.06 -9.87
N VAL A 115 5.32 -5.11 -10.81
CA VAL A 115 4.28 -4.99 -11.86
C VAL A 115 2.86 -5.03 -11.29
N GLY A 116 2.63 -4.39 -10.14
CA GLY A 116 1.31 -4.30 -9.51
C GLY A 116 1.29 -4.75 -8.06
N TRP A 117 0.13 -5.25 -7.65
CA TRP A 117 -0.11 -5.64 -6.27
C TRP A 117 0.28 -7.08 -6.03
N VAL A 118 1.22 -7.27 -5.14
CA VAL A 118 1.68 -8.60 -4.72
C VAL A 118 0.98 -9.06 -3.45
N LEU A 119 0.57 -8.12 -2.59
CA LEU A 119 -0.28 -8.37 -1.43
C LEU A 119 -1.53 -7.51 -1.53
N THR A 120 -2.67 -8.04 -1.15
CA THR A 120 -3.94 -7.30 -1.17
C THR A 120 -4.95 -7.89 -0.20
N ASP A 121 -5.81 -7.04 0.32
CA ASP A 121 -7.04 -7.50 0.95
C ASP A 121 -7.90 -8.28 -0.05
N PRO A 122 -8.54 -9.37 0.37
CA PRO A 122 -9.47 -10.07 -0.48
C PRO A 122 -10.66 -9.14 -0.82
N PRO A 123 -11.15 -9.17 -2.07
CA PRO A 123 -12.30 -8.36 -2.48
C PRO A 123 -13.58 -8.74 -1.73
N THR A 124 -13.65 -9.99 -1.28
CA THR A 124 -14.75 -10.56 -0.49
C THR A 124 -14.20 -11.42 0.62
N GLY A 125 -14.96 -11.54 1.72
CA GLY A 125 -14.56 -12.33 2.88
C GLY A 125 -13.86 -11.52 3.96
N GLU A 126 -13.11 -12.22 4.78
CA GLU A 126 -12.40 -11.64 5.92
C GLU A 126 -11.27 -10.71 5.50
N ARG A 127 -11.14 -9.61 6.21
CA ARG A 127 -10.01 -8.67 6.13
C ARG A 127 -9.44 -8.48 7.53
N ASN A 128 -8.15 -8.40 7.63
CA ASN A 128 -7.45 -8.29 8.91
C ASN A 128 -6.66 -6.99 8.98
N TRP A 129 -7.28 -5.89 9.42
CA TRP A 129 -6.58 -4.64 9.65
C TRP A 129 -5.68 -4.72 10.90
N PRO A 130 -4.45 -4.20 10.91
CA PRO A 130 -3.79 -3.36 9.90
C PRO A 130 -2.95 -4.14 8.87
N SER A 131 -3.28 -5.38 8.58
CA SER A 131 -2.62 -6.16 7.53
C SER A 131 -2.65 -5.42 6.19
N ILE A 132 -1.59 -5.60 5.39
CA ILE A 132 -1.52 -5.17 4.00
C ILE A 132 -2.05 -6.25 3.04
N GLY A 133 -2.72 -7.26 3.57
CA GLY A 133 -3.36 -8.33 2.82
C GLY A 133 -2.59 -9.64 2.81
N ARG A 134 -3.03 -10.51 1.92
CA ARG A 134 -2.42 -11.82 1.62
C ARG A 134 -1.81 -11.81 0.23
N VAL A 135 -1.00 -12.83 -0.06
CA VAL A 135 -0.34 -12.99 -1.36
C VAL A 135 -1.36 -13.09 -2.48
N GLY A 136 -1.20 -12.25 -3.50
CA GLY A 136 -2.04 -12.21 -4.69
C GLY A 136 -1.82 -13.42 -5.62
N LEU A 137 -2.76 -13.63 -6.51
CA LEU A 137 -2.70 -14.74 -7.48
C LEU A 137 -1.47 -14.59 -8.40
N GLY A 138 -0.73 -15.68 -8.56
CA GLY A 138 0.43 -15.74 -9.44
C GLY A 138 1.74 -15.24 -8.82
N TYR A 139 1.71 -14.95 -7.52
CA TYR A 139 2.92 -14.60 -6.73
C TYR A 139 3.14 -15.60 -5.61
N GLU A 140 4.38 -15.67 -5.15
CA GLU A 140 4.77 -16.22 -3.86
C GLU A 140 5.42 -15.09 -3.05
N ALA A 141 5.37 -15.15 -1.74
CA ALA A 141 6.06 -14.19 -0.88
C ALA A 141 6.69 -14.90 0.32
N LYS A 142 7.83 -14.38 0.77
CA LYS A 142 8.52 -14.81 1.98
C LYS A 142 9.18 -13.62 2.66
N ILE A 143 9.48 -13.79 3.93
CA ILE A 143 10.29 -12.84 4.71
C ILE A 143 11.69 -13.44 4.88
N VAL A 144 12.73 -12.65 4.70
CA VAL A 144 14.11 -13.10 4.83
C VAL A 144 14.90 -12.21 5.77
N ASP A 145 15.92 -12.78 6.40
CA ASP A 145 16.94 -12.04 7.15
C ASP A 145 17.94 -11.33 6.23
N ASP A 146 18.94 -10.67 6.82
CA ASP A 146 19.98 -9.95 6.05
C ASP A 146 20.87 -10.91 5.25
N GLU A 147 21.00 -12.16 5.66
CA GLU A 147 21.74 -13.25 4.99
C GLU A 147 20.92 -13.90 3.87
N GLY A 148 19.61 -13.62 3.79
CA GLY A 148 18.69 -14.16 2.79
C GLY A 148 18.01 -15.47 3.19
N ASN A 149 18.15 -15.92 4.45
CA ASN A 149 17.46 -17.09 4.97
C ASN A 149 15.99 -16.75 5.24
N GLU A 150 15.09 -17.68 4.93
CA GLU A 150 13.67 -17.52 5.17
C GLU A 150 13.34 -17.53 6.66
N LEU A 151 12.53 -16.56 7.09
CA LEU A 151 12.08 -16.40 8.47
C LEU A 151 10.68 -16.95 8.66
N PRO A 152 10.37 -17.56 9.82
CA PRO A 152 9.04 -18.05 10.15
C PRO A 152 8.07 -16.91 10.47
N ALA A 153 6.78 -17.25 10.56
CA ALA A 153 5.72 -16.33 10.98
C ALA A 153 6.07 -15.57 12.28
N GLY A 154 5.70 -14.30 12.34
CA GLY A 154 5.95 -13.40 13.46
C GLY A 154 7.35 -12.81 13.52
N LYS A 155 8.26 -13.18 12.61
CA LYS A 155 9.60 -12.59 12.54
C LYS A 155 9.66 -11.49 11.50
N VAL A 156 10.28 -10.36 11.88
CA VAL A 156 10.47 -9.20 11.01
C VAL A 156 11.70 -9.40 10.14
N GLY A 157 11.59 -9.16 8.85
CA GLY A 157 12.66 -9.19 7.89
C GLY A 157 12.23 -8.55 6.57
N GLU A 158 13.12 -8.61 5.56
CA GLU A 158 12.82 -8.06 4.25
C GLU A 158 11.82 -8.94 3.49
N ILE A 159 10.77 -8.33 2.95
CA ILE A 159 9.86 -9.07 2.08
C ILE A 159 10.50 -9.31 0.71
N CYS A 160 10.46 -10.57 0.29
CA CYS A 160 10.77 -11.00 -1.06
C CYS A 160 9.52 -11.56 -1.72
N VAL A 161 9.31 -11.21 -2.98
CA VAL A 161 8.20 -11.75 -3.77
C VAL A 161 8.73 -12.46 -4.99
N LYS A 162 8.10 -13.57 -5.37
CA LYS A 162 8.46 -14.33 -6.55
C LYS A 162 7.41 -14.17 -7.63
N GLY A 163 7.88 -13.95 -8.84
CA GLY A 163 7.05 -13.85 -10.03
C GLY A 163 7.82 -14.33 -11.27
N VAL A 164 7.26 -14.06 -12.43
CA VAL A 164 7.88 -14.38 -13.72
C VAL A 164 8.51 -13.09 -14.27
N PRO A 165 9.86 -13.00 -14.36
CA PRO A 165 10.53 -11.83 -14.91
C PRO A 165 10.02 -11.46 -16.31
N GLY A 166 9.71 -10.17 -16.51
CA GLY A 166 9.13 -9.63 -17.75
C GLY A 166 7.64 -9.91 -17.94
N ARG A 167 6.99 -10.57 -16.99
CA ARG A 167 5.55 -10.84 -17.02
C ARG A 167 4.82 -10.33 -15.79
N SER A 168 5.21 -10.76 -14.60
CA SER A 168 4.61 -10.36 -13.33
C SER A 168 5.58 -9.63 -12.41
N ILE A 169 6.87 -9.66 -12.70
CA ILE A 169 7.89 -8.80 -12.10
C ILE A 169 8.80 -8.21 -13.19
N MET A 170 9.55 -7.17 -12.87
CA MET A 170 10.45 -6.49 -13.80
C MET A 170 11.47 -7.45 -14.43
N LEU A 171 11.99 -7.09 -15.60
CA LEU A 171 13.17 -7.73 -16.20
C LEU A 171 14.46 -7.28 -15.52
N GLY A 172 14.49 -6.06 -15.03
CA GLY A 172 15.62 -5.41 -14.40
C GLY A 172 15.60 -3.91 -14.56
N TYR A 173 16.58 -3.25 -13.98
CA TYR A 173 16.80 -1.81 -14.14
C TYR A 173 17.61 -1.55 -15.41
N LEU A 174 17.07 -0.73 -16.30
CA LEU A 174 17.70 -0.40 -17.59
C LEU A 174 19.10 0.22 -17.37
N GLY A 175 20.11 -0.41 -17.94
CA GLY A 175 21.50 0.07 -17.85
C GLY A 175 22.13 -0.04 -16.46
N ASN A 176 21.51 -0.80 -15.54
CA ASN A 176 22.03 -0.99 -14.19
C ASN A 176 21.95 -2.47 -13.75
N GLU A 177 22.89 -3.26 -14.27
CA GLU A 177 22.97 -4.70 -14.00
C GLU A 177 23.29 -4.99 -12.52
N ALA A 178 24.09 -4.16 -11.87
CA ALA A 178 24.44 -4.33 -10.47
C ALA A 178 23.22 -4.16 -9.56
N ALA A 179 22.41 -3.13 -9.76
CA ALA A 179 21.16 -2.95 -9.02
C ALA A 179 20.14 -4.05 -9.33
N THR A 180 20.11 -4.52 -10.58
CA THR A 180 19.25 -5.64 -10.98
C THR A 180 19.64 -6.92 -10.24
N ALA A 181 20.92 -7.28 -10.24
CA ALA A 181 21.43 -8.47 -9.56
C ALA A 181 21.23 -8.41 -8.02
N HIS A 182 21.25 -7.20 -7.45
CA HIS A 182 20.96 -7.00 -6.02
C HIS A 182 19.48 -7.20 -5.70
N ALA A 183 18.60 -6.71 -6.56
CA ALA A 183 17.15 -6.73 -6.31
C ALA A 183 16.48 -8.03 -6.77
N LEU A 184 16.94 -8.63 -7.88
CA LEU A 184 16.28 -9.77 -8.54
C LEU A 184 17.22 -10.95 -8.64
N SER A 185 16.88 -12.04 -7.97
CA SER A 185 17.63 -13.30 -8.05
C SER A 185 17.34 -14.06 -9.37
N SER A 186 18.25 -14.94 -9.75
CA SER A 186 18.13 -15.73 -10.99
C SER A 186 16.93 -16.67 -11.02
N ASP A 187 16.38 -17.04 -9.87
CA ASP A 187 15.21 -17.91 -9.71
C ASP A 187 13.90 -17.12 -9.53
N GLY A 188 13.93 -15.79 -9.75
CA GLY A 188 12.75 -14.93 -9.81
C GLY A 188 12.27 -14.35 -8.49
N TRP A 189 13.07 -14.34 -7.43
CA TRP A 189 12.78 -13.62 -6.20
C TRP A 189 13.23 -12.16 -6.30
N LEU A 190 12.27 -11.26 -6.12
CA LEU A 190 12.46 -9.82 -6.07
C LEU A 190 12.48 -9.34 -4.62
N ARG A 191 13.57 -8.72 -4.20
CA ARG A 191 13.66 -8.00 -2.92
C ARG A 191 12.94 -6.68 -3.02
N MET A 192 12.01 -6.43 -2.09
CA MET A 192 11.16 -5.23 -2.15
C MET A 192 11.73 -4.03 -1.39
N GLY A 193 12.79 -4.24 -0.60
CA GLY A 193 13.42 -3.17 0.20
C GLY A 193 12.60 -2.71 1.41
N ASP A 194 11.56 -3.44 1.75
CA ASP A 194 10.67 -3.13 2.86
C ASP A 194 10.70 -4.25 3.91
N ASN A 195 10.69 -3.89 5.19
CA ASN A 195 10.59 -4.86 6.27
C ASN A 195 9.14 -5.14 6.63
N ARG A 196 8.82 -6.41 6.76
CA ARG A 196 7.49 -6.96 7.01
C ARG A 196 7.58 -8.17 7.92
N TYR A 197 6.45 -8.60 8.41
CA TYR A 197 6.25 -9.93 8.97
C TYR A 197 4.91 -10.47 8.49
N TYR A 198 4.68 -11.76 8.63
CA TYR A 198 3.39 -12.38 8.40
C TYR A 198 2.97 -13.21 9.61
N ASP A 199 1.67 -13.39 9.80
CA ASP A 199 1.12 -14.24 10.85
C ASP A 199 0.91 -15.69 10.37
N GLU A 200 0.52 -16.57 11.29
CA GLU A 200 0.26 -17.99 11.01
C GLU A 200 -0.89 -18.21 10.00
N ASN A 201 -1.74 -17.20 9.78
CA ASN A 201 -2.84 -17.23 8.81
C ASN A 201 -2.42 -16.66 7.44
N GLY A 202 -1.18 -16.25 7.26
CA GLY A 202 -0.63 -15.70 6.02
C GLY A 202 -1.06 -14.26 5.74
N TRP A 203 -1.45 -13.48 6.76
CA TRP A 203 -1.62 -12.06 6.67
C TRP A 203 -0.28 -11.36 6.84
N PHE A 204 0.04 -10.44 5.93
CA PHE A 204 1.27 -9.64 5.97
C PHE A 204 1.01 -8.30 6.64
N PHE A 205 1.98 -7.84 7.43
CA PHE A 205 1.90 -6.58 8.15
C PHE A 205 3.08 -5.69 7.80
N PHE A 206 2.80 -4.40 7.68
CA PHE A 206 3.83 -3.40 7.52
C PHE A 206 4.62 -3.27 8.82
N PHE A 207 5.94 -3.18 8.72
CA PHE A 207 6.78 -2.86 9.86
C PHE A 207 7.47 -1.52 9.63
N ASP A 208 8.40 -1.45 8.66
CA ASP A 208 9.03 -0.21 8.21
C ASP A 208 9.78 -0.42 6.88
N ARG A 209 10.24 0.68 6.26
CA ARG A 209 11.23 0.57 5.20
C ARG A 209 12.59 0.21 5.80
N LYS A 210 13.35 -0.65 5.11
CA LYS A 210 14.69 -1.05 5.54
C LYS A 210 15.63 0.16 5.76
N SER A 211 15.44 1.24 4.98
CA SER A 211 16.17 2.50 5.10
C SER A 211 15.83 3.34 6.33
N ASN A 212 14.67 3.12 6.94
CA ASN A 212 14.15 3.94 8.04
C ASN A 212 14.26 3.26 9.41
N MET A 213 14.79 2.03 9.44
CA MET A 213 14.94 1.29 10.69
C MET A 213 16.12 1.80 11.51
N ILE A 214 15.86 2.08 12.77
CA ILE A 214 16.90 2.36 13.77
C ILE A 214 17.37 1.03 14.35
N LYS A 215 18.66 0.75 14.24
CA LYS A 215 19.28 -0.43 14.90
C LYS A 215 19.87 0.00 16.24
N ARG A 216 19.34 -0.55 17.33
CA ARG A 216 19.81 -0.23 18.68
C ARG A 216 20.15 -1.50 19.45
N SER A 217 21.42 -1.73 19.70
CA SER A 217 21.90 -2.89 20.48
C SER A 217 21.37 -4.23 19.97
N GLY A 218 21.27 -4.39 18.65
CA GLY A 218 20.77 -5.60 17.99
C GLY A 218 19.24 -5.67 17.85
N GLU A 219 18.50 -4.67 18.34
CA GLU A 219 17.06 -4.58 18.14
C GLU A 219 16.73 -3.61 16.99
N ASN A 220 15.70 -3.97 16.24
CA ASN A 220 15.17 -3.16 15.16
C ASN A 220 13.98 -2.33 15.68
N ILE A 221 14.09 -1.01 15.59
CA ILE A 221 13.05 -0.07 16.01
C ILE A 221 12.45 0.58 14.77
N SER A 222 11.14 0.47 14.61
CA SER A 222 10.41 1.12 13.53
C SER A 222 10.21 2.61 13.86
N THR A 223 10.70 3.50 13.00
CA THR A 223 10.44 4.94 13.14
C THR A 223 8.98 5.25 12.96
N THR A 224 8.33 4.61 11.98
CA THR A 224 6.90 4.79 11.67
C THR A 224 6.00 4.37 12.83
N GLU A 225 6.35 3.33 13.57
CA GLU A 225 5.58 2.89 14.75
C GLU A 225 5.64 3.95 15.88
N ILE A 226 6.84 4.47 16.16
CA ILE A 226 7.01 5.51 17.20
C ILE A 226 6.30 6.80 16.76
N GLU A 227 6.46 7.22 15.51
CA GLU A 227 5.77 8.38 14.94
C GLU A 227 4.25 8.25 15.08
N GLY A 228 3.69 7.09 14.73
CA GLY A 228 2.26 6.81 14.87
C GLY A 228 1.76 6.89 16.31
N ILE A 229 2.52 6.36 17.27
CA ILE A 229 2.18 6.44 18.71
C ILE A 229 2.23 7.90 19.20
N LEU A 230 3.23 8.67 18.78
CA LEU A 230 3.35 10.07 19.15
C LEU A 230 2.18 10.91 18.59
N GLU A 231 1.78 10.65 17.36
CA GLU A 231 0.68 11.35 16.67
C GLU A 231 -0.70 11.00 17.25
N GLU A 232 -0.84 9.95 18.05
CA GLU A 232 -2.07 9.67 18.80
C GLU A 232 -2.33 10.70 19.91
N HIS A 233 -1.28 11.43 20.35
CA HIS A 233 -1.43 12.48 21.36
C HIS A 233 -2.09 13.72 20.75
N HIS A 234 -3.13 14.22 21.40
CA HIS A 234 -3.98 15.31 20.86
C HIS A 234 -3.24 16.65 20.57
N ASP A 235 -2.11 16.89 21.22
CA ASP A 235 -1.29 18.09 21.03
C ASP A 235 -0.19 17.90 19.98
N ILE A 236 0.01 16.69 19.45
CA ILE A 236 1.03 16.39 18.44
C ILE A 236 0.34 16.26 17.09
N LYS A 237 0.68 17.18 16.21
CA LYS A 237 0.12 17.19 14.84
C LYS A 237 0.89 16.28 13.90
N GLU A 238 2.20 16.21 14.08
CA GLU A 238 3.13 15.51 13.20
C GLU A 238 4.39 15.17 13.98
N ALA A 239 4.93 13.97 13.82
CA ALA A 239 6.16 13.52 14.46
C ALA A 239 7.13 13.00 13.40
N ALA A 240 8.44 13.13 13.65
CA ALA A 240 9.48 12.52 12.85
C ALA A 240 10.55 11.93 13.77
N VAL A 241 10.83 10.64 13.60
CA VAL A 241 11.83 9.89 14.37
C VAL A 241 13.03 9.61 13.47
N ILE A 242 14.22 9.96 13.96
CA ILE A 242 15.48 9.73 13.25
C ILE A 242 16.47 8.98 14.13
N GLY A 243 17.22 8.05 13.54
CA GLY A 243 18.36 7.41 14.18
C GLY A 243 19.54 8.38 14.26
N VAL A 244 20.13 8.49 15.45
CA VAL A 244 21.36 9.25 15.66
C VAL A 244 22.47 8.26 15.97
N PRO A 245 23.62 8.28 15.26
CA PRO A 245 24.72 7.37 15.53
C PRO A 245 25.19 7.43 16.99
N ASP A 246 25.26 6.30 17.65
CA ASP A 246 25.74 6.15 19.02
C ASP A 246 26.95 5.18 19.01
N PRO A 247 28.12 5.56 19.56
CA PRO A 247 29.33 4.75 19.49
C PRO A 247 29.26 3.44 20.31
N ILE A 248 28.23 3.26 21.13
CA ILE A 248 28.04 2.09 22.00
C ILE A 248 26.84 1.26 21.57
N ARG A 249 25.79 1.91 20.99
CA ARG A 249 24.48 1.31 20.78
C ARG A 249 24.00 1.30 19.31
N ASP A 250 24.91 1.57 18.36
CA ASP A 250 24.69 1.71 16.91
C ASP A 250 23.94 3.00 16.57
N GLN A 251 22.69 3.15 17.02
CA GLN A 251 21.85 4.33 16.84
C GLN A 251 21.00 4.59 18.08
#